data_ab152fb549e5b52eee2beb8c5574b0fd
#
_entry.id   ab152fb549e5b52eee2beb8c5574b0fd
#
_cell.length_a   1.000
_cell.length_b   1.000
_cell.length_c   1.000
_cell.angle_alpha   90.00
_cell.angle_beta   90.00
_cell.angle_gamma   90.00
#
_symmetry.space_group_name_H-M   'P 1'
#
loop_
_entity.id
_entity.type
_entity.pdbx_description
1 polymer ?
#
loop_
_entity_poly.entity_id
_entity_poly.type
_entity_poly.pdbx_seq_one_letter_code
_entity_poly.pdbx_strand_id
1 'polypeptide(L)'
;MNTTYIRPVCVALALSTAQLKAEEEATEKAPEWKGSIQFGYVASSGNTENSNINGKFNLKHDDKDWVHDFNAAYYQSSEANVTSAERYKISHQADYKLDVEDTYWFVNGSYEDDRFSGFEYRASVSTGYGSRLYNANDMTFDGEIGAGIRYSEEIDTTTNMSFTENEALIRLAGKYNWKIADDRSLTSSVSIEEGEEVRISNFDISFTTLIVGGVSMKAGYEARHVSEVPEGKEKLDTIVSLNLLYNF
;
A
#
# COMPACT_ATOMS: atom_id res chain seq x y z
N MET A 1 -34.37 -7.80 -26.51
CA MET A 1 -33.03 -8.37 -26.71
C MET A 1 -32.14 -7.29 -27.30
N ASN A 2 -31.47 -6.51 -26.47
CA ASN A 2 -30.51 -5.50 -26.94
C ASN A 2 -29.15 -5.89 -26.40
N THR A 3 -28.31 -6.35 -27.32
CA THR A 3 -26.92 -6.76 -27.04
C THR A 3 -26.02 -5.52 -27.14
N THR A 4 -25.55 -5.03 -26.04
CA THR A 4 -24.59 -3.90 -26.01
C THR A 4 -23.19 -4.46 -26.12
N TYR A 5 -22.51 -4.19 -27.23
CA TYR A 5 -21.11 -4.54 -27.45
C TYR A 5 -20.20 -3.55 -26.73
N ILE A 6 -19.42 -4.01 -25.77
CA ILE A 6 -18.33 -3.26 -25.15
C ILE A 6 -17.11 -3.37 -26.09
N ARG A 7 -16.66 -2.24 -26.63
CA ARG A 7 -15.43 -2.15 -27.43
C ARG A 7 -14.22 -1.99 -26.50
N PRO A 8 -13.17 -2.79 -26.65
CA PRO A 8 -11.92 -2.53 -25.91
C PRO A 8 -11.21 -1.31 -26.50
N VAL A 9 -10.88 -0.35 -25.64
CA VAL A 9 -10.01 0.78 -25.98
C VAL A 9 -8.56 0.31 -25.83
N CYS A 10 -7.91 0.06 -26.97
CA CYS A 10 -6.45 -0.13 -27.00
C CYS A 10 -5.77 1.24 -26.88
N VAL A 11 -5.13 1.51 -25.76
CA VAL A 11 -4.22 2.66 -25.61
C VAL A 11 -2.85 2.25 -26.13
N ALA A 12 -2.50 2.72 -27.33
CA ALA A 12 -1.16 2.57 -27.88
C ALA A 12 -0.24 3.64 -27.28
N LEU A 13 0.72 3.23 -26.44
CA LEU A 13 1.80 4.10 -25.97
C LEU A 13 2.83 4.26 -27.09
N ALA A 14 2.92 5.45 -27.68
CA ALA A 14 3.98 5.81 -28.60
C ALA A 14 5.23 6.24 -27.81
N LEU A 15 6.28 5.44 -27.86
CA LEU A 15 7.62 5.78 -27.38
C LEU A 15 8.32 6.65 -28.44
N SER A 16 8.43 7.95 -28.17
CA SER A 16 9.29 8.85 -28.97
C SER A 16 10.70 8.88 -28.38
N THR A 17 11.67 8.37 -29.11
CA THR A 17 13.09 8.48 -28.81
C THR A 17 13.58 9.88 -29.18
N ALA A 18 13.81 10.73 -28.18
CA ALA A 18 14.54 11.98 -28.36
C ALA A 18 16.01 11.75 -27.98
N GLN A 19 16.90 11.78 -28.98
CA GLN A 19 18.34 11.86 -28.74
C GLN A 19 18.70 13.30 -28.34
N LEU A 20 19.18 13.49 -27.12
CA LEU A 20 19.77 14.75 -26.67
C LEU A 20 21.28 14.60 -26.49
N LYS A 21 21.99 15.63 -26.97
CA LYS A 21 23.44 15.79 -26.92
C LYS A 21 23.95 15.78 -25.48
N ALA A 22 25.02 15.04 -25.23
CA ALA A 22 25.79 15.09 -24.01
C ALA A 22 26.51 16.44 -23.91
N GLU A 23 26.21 17.18 -22.88
CA GLU A 23 27.03 18.25 -22.32
C GLU A 23 27.38 17.80 -20.88
N GLU A 24 28.67 17.85 -20.58
CA GLU A 24 29.29 17.31 -19.36
C GLU A 24 28.92 18.23 -18.17
N GLU A 25 27.81 17.94 -17.47
CA GLU A 25 27.47 18.51 -16.18
C GLU A 25 27.35 17.40 -15.13
N ALA A 26 27.80 17.72 -13.90
CA ALA A 26 27.89 16.88 -12.72
C ALA A 26 26.88 15.73 -12.74
N THR A 27 27.34 14.51 -12.47
CA THR A 27 26.56 13.25 -12.47
C THR A 27 25.26 13.36 -11.70
N GLU A 28 24.24 13.93 -12.29
CA GLU A 28 22.88 13.90 -11.79
C GLU A 28 22.43 12.44 -11.85
N LYS A 29 22.05 11.88 -10.71
CA LYS A 29 21.59 10.49 -10.63
C LYS A 29 20.40 10.35 -11.57
N ALA A 30 20.52 9.50 -12.58
CA ALA A 30 19.43 9.26 -13.52
C ALA A 30 18.18 8.81 -12.75
N PRO A 31 16.98 9.28 -13.16
CA PRO A 31 15.73 8.85 -12.55
C PRO A 31 15.63 7.33 -12.51
N GLU A 32 15.39 6.76 -11.35
CA GLU A 32 15.35 5.32 -11.15
C GLU A 32 13.90 4.86 -10.94
N TRP A 33 13.48 3.90 -11.77
CA TRP A 33 12.22 3.21 -11.61
C TRP A 33 12.49 1.83 -11.00
N LYS A 34 11.74 1.52 -9.93
CA LYS A 34 11.75 0.20 -9.28
C LYS A 34 10.31 -0.26 -9.15
N GLY A 35 10.04 -1.46 -9.59
CA GLY A 35 8.72 -2.04 -9.47
C GLY A 35 8.75 -3.43 -8.86
N SER A 36 7.62 -3.82 -8.25
CA SER A 36 7.43 -5.18 -7.80
C SER A 36 5.98 -5.61 -7.94
N ILE A 37 5.80 -6.89 -8.26
CA ILE A 37 4.51 -7.57 -8.27
C ILE A 37 4.60 -8.72 -7.27
N GLN A 38 3.59 -8.83 -6.42
CA GLN A 38 3.48 -9.87 -5.42
C GLN A 38 2.17 -10.62 -5.61
N PHE A 39 2.22 -11.95 -5.50
CA PHE A 39 1.05 -12.81 -5.58
C PHE A 39 1.14 -13.93 -4.55
N GLY A 40 0.02 -14.15 -3.83
CA GLY A 40 -0.15 -15.25 -2.89
C GLY A 40 -1.50 -15.93 -3.09
N TYR A 41 -1.49 -17.25 -2.97
CA TYR A 41 -2.69 -18.08 -3.02
C TYR A 41 -2.57 -19.23 -2.04
N VAL A 42 -3.61 -19.44 -1.23
CA VAL A 42 -3.73 -20.59 -0.34
C VAL A 42 -5.14 -21.15 -0.47
N ALA A 43 -5.24 -22.46 -0.66
CA ALA A 43 -6.53 -23.15 -0.67
C ALA A 43 -6.46 -24.40 0.21
N SER A 44 -7.57 -24.70 0.88
CA SER A 44 -7.81 -25.96 1.56
C SER A 44 -9.10 -26.59 1.03
N SER A 45 -9.13 -27.92 0.97
CA SER A 45 -10.30 -28.69 0.53
C SER A 45 -10.49 -29.93 1.42
N GLY A 46 -11.71 -30.45 1.48
CA GLY A 46 -12.07 -31.58 2.29
C GLY A 46 -13.18 -31.22 3.30
N ASN A 47 -12.97 -31.44 4.60
CA ASN A 47 -13.98 -31.09 5.61
C ASN A 47 -14.19 -29.57 5.74
N THR A 48 -13.26 -28.77 5.26
CA THR A 48 -13.33 -27.29 5.22
C THR A 48 -12.81 -26.84 3.87
N GLU A 49 -13.60 -26.01 3.18
CA GLU A 49 -13.24 -25.41 1.90
C GLU A 49 -12.97 -23.93 2.10
N ASN A 50 -11.69 -23.54 2.09
CA ASN A 50 -11.25 -22.15 2.21
C ASN A 50 -10.28 -21.80 1.11
N SER A 51 -10.36 -20.58 0.60
CA SER A 51 -9.35 -20.03 -0.30
C SER A 51 -9.07 -18.56 0.01
N ASN A 52 -7.80 -18.19 -0.12
CA ASN A 52 -7.34 -16.81 0.03
C ASN A 52 -6.46 -16.45 -1.16
N ILE A 53 -6.74 -15.29 -1.74
CA ILE A 53 -5.95 -14.70 -2.82
C ILE A 53 -5.50 -13.34 -2.34
N ASN A 54 -4.22 -13.03 -2.54
CA ASN A 54 -3.73 -11.67 -2.36
C ASN A 54 -2.78 -11.30 -3.49
N GLY A 55 -2.82 -10.03 -3.88
CA GLY A 55 -1.94 -9.45 -4.88
C GLY A 55 -1.53 -8.06 -4.44
N LYS A 56 -0.25 -7.71 -4.66
CA LYS A 56 0.25 -6.34 -4.42
C LYS A 56 1.11 -5.92 -5.61
N PHE A 57 0.99 -4.66 -5.97
CA PHE A 57 1.82 -3.97 -6.95
C PHE A 57 2.42 -2.76 -6.29
N ASN A 58 3.71 -2.56 -6.46
CA ASN A 58 4.41 -1.35 -6.04
C ASN A 58 5.21 -0.80 -7.22
N LEU A 59 5.20 0.51 -7.37
CA LEU A 59 6.02 1.22 -8.35
C LEU A 59 6.59 2.47 -7.68
N LYS A 60 7.92 2.54 -7.60
CA LYS A 60 8.66 3.67 -7.05
C LYS A 60 9.43 4.38 -8.16
N HIS A 61 9.34 5.69 -8.16
CA HIS A 61 10.14 6.58 -8.98
C HIS A 61 10.94 7.53 -8.10
N ASP A 62 12.25 7.55 -8.26
CA ASP A 62 13.17 8.37 -7.48
C ASP A 62 13.97 9.24 -8.44
N ASP A 63 13.67 10.54 -8.46
CA ASP A 63 14.42 11.54 -9.22
C ASP A 63 15.16 12.53 -8.27
N LYS A 64 15.69 13.61 -8.81
CA LYS A 64 16.47 14.60 -8.06
C LYS A 64 15.70 15.19 -6.87
N ASP A 65 14.49 15.65 -7.14
CA ASP A 65 13.71 16.47 -6.20
C ASP A 65 12.56 15.69 -5.56
N TRP A 66 12.09 14.63 -6.24
CA TRP A 66 10.89 13.90 -5.85
C TRP A 66 11.14 12.40 -5.72
N VAL A 67 10.42 11.81 -4.77
CA VAL A 67 10.21 10.36 -4.72
C VAL A 67 8.71 10.09 -4.80
N HIS A 68 8.28 9.29 -5.77
CA HIS A 68 6.91 8.82 -5.89
C HIS A 68 6.85 7.34 -5.54
N ASP A 69 5.91 6.96 -4.69
CA ASP A 69 5.64 5.57 -4.29
C ASP A 69 4.16 5.27 -4.51
N PHE A 70 3.86 4.48 -5.53
CA PHE A 70 2.52 4.02 -5.87
C PHE A 70 2.33 2.58 -5.43
N ASN A 71 1.23 2.30 -4.73
CA ASN A 71 0.88 0.98 -4.25
C ASN A 71 -0.55 0.62 -4.63
N ALA A 72 -0.76 -0.62 -5.06
CA ALA A 72 -2.08 -1.22 -5.21
C ALA A 72 -2.09 -2.60 -4.54
N ALA A 73 -3.16 -2.92 -3.83
CA ALA A 73 -3.32 -4.19 -3.14
C ALA A 73 -4.74 -4.73 -3.33
N TYR A 74 -4.82 -6.04 -3.48
CA TYR A 74 -6.05 -6.81 -3.52
C TYR A 74 -5.97 -7.96 -2.54
N TYR A 75 -7.05 -8.20 -1.81
CA TYR A 75 -7.23 -9.35 -0.94
C TYR A 75 -8.64 -9.89 -1.07
N GLN A 76 -8.77 -11.22 -1.18
CA GLN A 76 -10.03 -11.93 -1.14
C GLN A 76 -9.90 -13.18 -0.29
N SER A 77 -10.89 -13.44 0.55
CA SER A 77 -11.08 -14.69 1.27
C SER A 77 -12.45 -15.28 0.94
N SER A 78 -12.50 -16.60 0.81
CA SER A 78 -13.75 -17.32 0.61
C SER A 78 -13.79 -18.54 1.54
N GLU A 79 -14.97 -18.79 2.09
CA GLU A 79 -15.28 -19.94 2.93
C GLU A 79 -16.48 -20.68 2.35
N ALA A 80 -16.37 -22.00 2.16
CA ALA A 80 -17.40 -22.83 1.51
C ALA A 80 -17.88 -22.25 0.17
N ASN A 81 -16.96 -21.76 -0.67
CA ASN A 81 -17.23 -21.11 -1.95
C ASN A 81 -18.05 -19.80 -1.88
N VAL A 82 -18.18 -19.20 -0.69
CA VAL A 82 -18.80 -17.89 -0.50
C VAL A 82 -17.71 -16.91 -0.10
N THR A 83 -17.63 -15.75 -0.77
CA THR A 83 -16.69 -14.71 -0.42
C THR A 83 -16.99 -14.18 0.98
N SER A 84 -16.03 -14.26 1.88
CA SER A 84 -16.12 -13.84 3.28
C SER A 84 -15.35 -12.54 3.57
N ALA A 85 -14.40 -12.16 2.70
CA ALA A 85 -13.71 -10.89 2.74
C ALA A 85 -13.26 -10.49 1.32
N GLU A 86 -13.34 -9.20 1.01
CA GLU A 86 -12.85 -8.64 -0.25
C GLU A 86 -12.43 -7.18 -0.01
N ARG A 87 -11.16 -6.86 -0.32
CA ARG A 87 -10.59 -5.52 -0.11
C ARG A 87 -9.70 -5.11 -1.27
N TYR A 88 -9.92 -3.88 -1.74
CA TYR A 88 -9.06 -3.18 -2.70
C TYR A 88 -8.47 -1.96 -2.03
N LYS A 89 -7.17 -1.73 -2.22
CA LYS A 89 -6.50 -0.55 -1.70
C LYS A 89 -5.55 0.02 -2.75
N ILE A 90 -5.60 1.33 -2.95
CA ILE A 90 -4.66 2.07 -3.78
C ILE A 90 -4.11 3.21 -2.92
N SER A 91 -2.82 3.46 -2.99
CA SER A 91 -2.20 4.62 -2.37
C SER A 91 -1.06 5.17 -3.22
N HIS A 92 -0.86 6.47 -3.11
CA HIS A 92 0.25 7.18 -3.72
C HIS A 92 0.84 8.16 -2.72
N GLN A 93 2.14 8.12 -2.54
CA GLN A 93 2.88 9.11 -1.76
C GLN A 93 3.88 9.80 -2.67
N ALA A 94 3.94 11.12 -2.60
CA ALA A 94 4.92 11.96 -3.26
C ALA A 94 5.71 12.71 -2.18
N ASP A 95 7.03 12.48 -2.15
CA ASP A 95 7.97 13.07 -1.20
C ASP A 95 8.82 14.11 -1.94
N TYR A 96 8.72 15.37 -1.56
CA TYR A 96 9.60 16.44 -2.01
C TYR A 96 10.82 16.50 -1.10
N LYS A 97 12.01 16.25 -1.67
CA LYS A 97 13.28 16.27 -0.93
C LYS A 97 13.62 17.71 -0.54
N LEU A 98 13.90 17.91 0.74
CA LEU A 98 14.28 19.23 1.26
C LEU A 98 15.80 19.42 1.24
N ASP A 99 16.26 20.68 1.32
CA ASP A 99 17.69 21.01 1.37
C ASP A 99 18.41 20.47 2.64
N VAL A 100 17.63 20.14 3.68
CA VAL A 100 18.15 19.49 4.88
C VAL A 100 18.28 18.00 4.59
N GLU A 101 19.47 17.47 4.75
CA GLU A 101 19.79 16.09 4.46
C GLU A 101 18.81 15.11 5.13
N ASP A 102 18.41 14.09 4.38
CA ASP A 102 17.51 13.03 4.85
C ASP A 102 16.10 13.51 5.30
N THR A 103 15.65 14.67 4.83
CA THR A 103 14.33 15.20 5.16
C THR A 103 13.47 15.45 3.91
N TYR A 104 12.18 15.37 4.06
CA TYR A 104 11.25 15.57 2.96
C TYR A 104 9.89 16.09 3.43
N TRP A 105 9.17 16.72 2.53
CA TRP A 105 7.75 17.05 2.68
C TRP A 105 6.94 16.07 1.88
N PHE A 106 5.98 15.39 2.51
CA PHE A 106 5.16 14.42 1.81
C PHE A 106 3.73 14.89 1.54
N VAL A 107 3.14 14.35 0.48
CA VAL A 107 1.71 14.29 0.23
C VAL A 107 1.34 12.84 0.01
N ASN A 108 0.42 12.30 0.82
CA ASN A 108 -0.06 10.93 0.73
C ASN A 108 -1.56 10.93 0.43
N GLY A 109 -1.98 10.13 -0.54
CA GLY A 109 -3.37 9.85 -0.86
C GLY A 109 -3.63 8.35 -0.81
N SER A 110 -4.77 7.94 -0.26
CA SER A 110 -5.20 6.55 -0.25
C SER A 110 -6.70 6.42 -0.53
N TYR A 111 -7.06 5.31 -1.16
CA TYR A 111 -8.43 4.85 -1.36
C TYR A 111 -8.51 3.37 -1.02
N GLU A 112 -9.53 2.99 -0.29
CA GLU A 112 -9.78 1.62 0.12
C GLU A 112 -11.28 1.32 0.01
N ASP A 113 -11.62 0.21 -0.65
CA ASP A 113 -12.94 -0.40 -0.70
C ASP A 113 -12.83 -1.73 0.06
N ASP A 114 -13.61 -1.88 1.12
CA ASP A 114 -13.62 -3.08 1.95
C ASP A 114 -15.06 -3.45 2.30
N ARG A 115 -15.65 -4.29 1.49
CA ARG A 115 -17.07 -4.68 1.55
C ARG A 115 -17.46 -5.44 2.82
N PHE A 116 -16.49 -5.88 3.62
CA PHE A 116 -16.75 -6.72 4.79
C PHE A 116 -16.42 -6.04 6.12
N SER A 117 -15.81 -4.86 6.08
CA SER A 117 -15.45 -4.07 7.28
C SER A 117 -16.58 -3.18 7.81
N GLY A 118 -17.71 -3.09 7.08
CA GLY A 118 -18.83 -2.22 7.43
C GLY A 118 -18.75 -0.81 6.81
N PHE A 119 -17.74 -0.60 5.98
CA PHE A 119 -17.59 0.62 5.17
C PHE A 119 -17.72 0.25 3.71
N GLU A 120 -18.33 1.12 2.92
CA GLU A 120 -18.38 0.95 1.47
C GLU A 120 -17.03 1.37 0.87
N TYR A 121 -16.52 2.53 1.27
CA TYR A 121 -15.14 2.96 0.96
C TYR A 121 -14.60 3.97 1.97
N ARG A 122 -13.27 4.12 1.96
CA ARG A 122 -12.54 5.18 2.65
C ARG A 122 -11.52 5.80 1.71
N ALA A 123 -11.46 7.13 1.71
CA ALA A 123 -10.44 7.89 1.02
C ALA A 123 -9.77 8.86 2.00
N SER A 124 -8.45 8.96 1.97
CA SER A 124 -7.73 9.95 2.78
C SER A 124 -6.70 10.70 1.96
N VAL A 125 -6.47 11.96 2.35
CA VAL A 125 -5.35 12.77 1.86
C VAL A 125 -4.69 13.40 3.08
N SER A 126 -3.37 13.26 3.18
CA SER A 126 -2.57 13.85 4.23
C SER A 126 -1.28 14.45 3.69
N THR A 127 -0.74 15.43 4.40
CA THR A 127 0.53 16.07 4.08
C THR A 127 1.29 16.35 5.36
N GLY A 128 2.61 16.40 5.28
CA GLY A 128 3.42 16.59 6.46
C GLY A 128 4.92 16.46 6.20
N TYR A 129 5.65 16.31 7.26
CA TYR A 129 7.10 16.24 7.28
C TYR A 129 7.57 14.83 7.58
N GLY A 130 8.60 14.39 6.86
CA GLY A 130 9.27 13.11 7.07
C GLY A 130 10.78 13.29 7.19
N SER A 131 11.41 12.37 7.89
CA SER A 131 12.86 12.34 8.04
C SER A 131 13.35 10.91 8.17
N ARG A 132 14.54 10.65 7.61
CA ARG A 132 15.31 9.46 7.89
C ARG A 132 16.03 9.62 9.23
N LEU A 133 15.48 9.00 10.24
CA LEU A 133 15.94 9.08 11.62
C LEU A 133 17.15 8.18 11.90
N TYR A 134 17.35 7.14 11.08
CA TYR A 134 18.47 6.22 11.19
C TYR A 134 18.89 5.70 9.82
N ASN A 135 20.19 5.69 9.54
CA ASN A 135 20.77 5.22 8.30
C ASN A 135 22.19 4.69 8.55
N ALA A 136 22.33 3.46 8.96
CA ALA A 136 23.61 2.80 9.17
C ALA A 136 23.49 1.27 9.15
N ASN A 137 24.58 0.56 8.86
CA ASN A 137 24.67 -0.91 8.93
C ASN A 137 23.58 -1.64 8.14
N ASP A 138 23.30 -1.20 6.91
CA ASP A 138 22.25 -1.76 6.05
C ASP A 138 20.82 -1.64 6.65
N MET A 139 20.64 -0.75 7.61
CA MET A 139 19.37 -0.45 8.25
C MET A 139 18.98 1.00 8.00
N THR A 140 17.70 1.23 7.73
CA THR A 140 17.12 2.57 7.67
C THR A 140 15.85 2.61 8.50
N PHE A 141 15.60 3.76 9.11
CA PHE A 141 14.34 4.05 9.79
C PHE A 141 13.87 5.45 9.41
N ASP A 142 12.75 5.52 8.74
CA ASP A 142 12.07 6.75 8.34
C ASP A 142 10.89 6.99 9.26
N GLY A 143 10.68 8.25 9.68
CA GLY A 143 9.54 8.67 10.51
C GLY A 143 8.81 9.84 9.88
N GLU A 144 7.48 9.86 9.97
CA GLU A 144 6.60 10.88 9.39
C GLU A 144 5.58 11.39 10.40
N ILE A 145 5.29 12.68 10.33
CA ILE A 145 4.18 13.33 11.02
C ILE A 145 3.45 14.26 10.07
N GLY A 146 2.13 14.23 10.07
CA GLY A 146 1.32 15.06 9.19
C GLY A 146 -0.10 15.21 9.67
N ALA A 147 -0.87 15.96 8.89
CA ALA A 147 -2.29 16.15 9.08
C ALA A 147 -3.02 15.97 7.74
N GLY A 148 -4.30 15.67 7.80
CA GLY A 148 -5.09 15.40 6.61
C GLY A 148 -6.58 15.38 6.87
N ILE A 149 -7.29 14.85 5.89
CA ILE A 149 -8.72 14.62 5.94
C ILE A 149 -9.01 13.20 5.47
N ARG A 150 -10.02 12.59 6.05
CA ARG A 150 -10.57 11.30 5.66
C ARG A 150 -12.04 11.44 5.31
N TYR A 151 -12.45 10.79 4.25
CA TYR A 151 -13.82 10.59 3.83
C TYR A 151 -14.14 9.11 3.95
N SER A 152 -15.24 8.78 4.61
CA SER A 152 -15.74 7.42 4.75
C SER A 152 -17.19 7.37 4.34
N GLU A 153 -17.59 6.33 3.60
CA GLU A 153 -18.99 5.98 3.43
C GLU A 153 -19.26 4.72 4.24
N GLU A 154 -20.14 4.86 5.24
CA GLU A 154 -20.51 3.80 6.16
C GLU A 154 -21.88 3.25 5.81
N ILE A 155 -22.07 1.95 6.05
CA ILE A 155 -23.37 1.29 5.86
C ILE A 155 -23.96 1.01 7.23
N ASP A 156 -25.08 1.66 7.56
CA ASP A 156 -25.90 1.26 8.70
C ASP A 156 -26.53 -0.11 8.43
N THR A 157 -26.03 -1.13 9.10
CA THR A 157 -26.47 -2.52 8.96
C THR A 157 -27.92 -2.74 9.36
N THR A 158 -28.54 -1.82 10.11
CA THR A 158 -29.93 -1.89 10.56
C THR A 158 -30.88 -1.34 9.52
N THR A 159 -30.56 -0.20 8.92
CA THR A 159 -31.41 0.51 7.96
C THR A 159 -30.99 0.26 6.52
N ASN A 160 -29.82 -0.30 6.28
CA ASN A 160 -29.16 -0.47 4.98
C ASN A 160 -29.04 0.85 4.21
N MET A 161 -28.92 1.96 4.95
CA MET A 161 -28.63 3.29 4.38
C MET A 161 -27.16 3.59 4.52
N SER A 162 -26.56 4.17 3.48
CA SER A 162 -25.21 4.70 3.56
C SER A 162 -25.23 6.17 4.02
N PHE A 163 -24.23 6.57 4.78
CA PHE A 163 -23.97 7.93 5.18
C PHE A 163 -22.49 8.25 5.03
N THR A 164 -22.22 9.47 4.60
CA THR A 164 -20.84 9.93 4.37
C THR A 164 -20.37 10.70 5.59
N GLU A 165 -19.19 10.33 6.10
CA GLU A 165 -18.48 11.08 7.13
C GLU A 165 -17.18 11.66 6.57
N ASN A 166 -16.84 12.83 7.07
CA ASN A 166 -15.55 13.46 6.81
C ASN A 166 -14.96 13.96 8.12
N GLU A 167 -13.70 13.69 8.35
CA GLU A 167 -13.01 14.06 9.57
C GLU A 167 -11.60 14.56 9.30
N ALA A 168 -11.13 15.51 10.12
CA ALA A 168 -9.73 15.86 10.17
C ALA A 168 -8.94 14.72 10.85
N LEU A 169 -7.70 14.49 10.42
CA LEU A 169 -6.84 13.48 11.02
C LEU A 169 -5.41 13.96 11.23
N ILE A 170 -4.77 13.38 12.23
CA ILE A 170 -3.32 13.42 12.41
C ILE A 170 -2.76 12.07 11.95
N ARG A 171 -1.71 12.12 11.11
CA ARG A 171 -0.99 10.95 10.63
C ARG A 171 0.39 10.86 11.28
N LEU A 172 0.68 9.68 11.82
CA LEU A 172 2.03 9.29 12.23
C LEU A 172 2.40 8.03 11.44
N ALA A 173 3.62 7.96 10.90
CA ALA A 173 4.09 6.75 10.26
C ALA A 173 5.57 6.51 10.53
N GLY A 174 5.96 5.23 10.47
CA GLY A 174 7.34 4.80 10.57
C GLY A 174 7.60 3.63 9.64
N LYS A 175 8.76 3.60 9.00
CA LYS A 175 9.20 2.53 8.11
C LYS A 175 10.62 2.12 8.43
N TYR A 176 10.80 0.87 8.77
CA TYR A 176 12.08 0.25 9.03
C TYR A 176 12.43 -0.72 7.92
N ASN A 177 13.64 -0.64 7.39
CA ASN A 177 14.19 -1.58 6.44
C ASN A 177 15.54 -2.05 6.93
N TRP A 178 15.79 -3.35 6.85
CA TRP A 178 17.05 -3.98 7.16
C TRP A 178 17.45 -4.95 6.05
N LYS A 179 18.53 -4.63 5.36
CA LYS A 179 19.17 -5.54 4.42
C LYS A 179 20.08 -6.49 5.20
N ILE A 180 19.54 -7.65 5.59
CA ILE A 180 20.24 -8.67 6.40
C ILE A 180 21.42 -9.26 5.63
N ALA A 181 21.24 -9.46 4.33
CA ALA A 181 22.24 -9.93 3.38
C ALA A 181 21.84 -9.49 1.97
N ASP A 182 22.66 -9.75 0.95
CA ASP A 182 22.33 -9.39 -0.44
C ASP A 182 21.07 -10.09 -0.97
N ASP A 183 20.76 -11.24 -0.41
CA ASP A 183 19.61 -12.07 -0.79
C ASP A 183 18.44 -12.00 0.20
N ARG A 184 18.54 -11.23 1.31
CA ARG A 184 17.55 -11.24 2.40
C ARG A 184 17.34 -9.85 2.99
N SER A 185 16.07 -9.54 3.24
CA SER A 185 15.70 -8.29 3.91
C SER A 185 14.51 -8.48 4.85
N LEU A 186 14.46 -7.62 5.85
CA LEU A 186 13.32 -7.42 6.75
C LEU A 186 12.80 -6.00 6.53
N THR A 187 11.50 -5.86 6.34
CA THR A 187 10.83 -4.57 6.28
C THR A 187 9.71 -4.55 7.31
N SER A 188 9.59 -3.47 8.06
CA SER A 188 8.44 -3.25 8.94
C SER A 188 7.93 -1.84 8.75
N SER A 189 6.62 -1.66 8.81
CA SER A 189 5.98 -0.35 8.78
C SER A 189 4.85 -0.25 9.78
N VAL A 190 4.64 0.94 10.29
CA VAL A 190 3.52 1.30 11.14
C VAL A 190 2.93 2.61 10.64
N SER A 191 1.61 2.71 10.62
CA SER A 191 0.93 3.98 10.40
C SER A 191 -0.27 4.11 11.35
N ILE A 192 -0.46 5.29 11.87
CA ILE A 192 -1.60 5.65 12.73
C ILE A 192 -2.23 6.90 12.14
N GLU A 193 -3.50 6.82 11.82
CA GLU A 193 -4.34 7.92 11.42
C GLU A 193 -5.37 8.15 12.52
N GLU A 194 -5.14 9.15 13.35
CA GLU A 194 -6.03 9.57 14.44
C GLU A 194 -7.01 10.59 13.90
N GLY A 195 -8.26 10.22 13.70
CA GLY A 195 -9.36 11.11 13.36
C GLY A 195 -10.10 11.57 14.63
N GLU A 196 -11.14 12.38 14.45
CA GLU A 196 -11.98 12.82 15.55
C GLU A 196 -12.82 11.67 16.13
N GLU A 197 -13.28 10.78 15.27
CA GLU A 197 -14.15 9.67 15.64
C GLU A 197 -13.43 8.32 15.55
N VAL A 198 -12.63 8.10 14.48
CA VAL A 198 -12.04 6.81 14.19
C VAL A 198 -10.52 6.90 14.09
N ARG A 199 -9.83 6.06 14.91
CA ARG A 199 -8.40 5.78 14.74
C ARG A 199 -8.21 4.53 13.89
N ILE A 200 -7.36 4.64 12.86
CA ILE A 200 -6.92 3.50 12.07
C ILE A 200 -5.43 3.31 12.28
N SER A 201 -5.05 2.12 12.75
CA SER A 201 -3.64 1.76 12.95
C SER A 201 -3.31 0.56 12.09
N ASN A 202 -2.26 0.66 11.27
CA ASN A 202 -1.76 -0.44 10.46
C ASN A 202 -0.34 -0.79 10.90
N PHE A 203 -0.05 -2.07 10.97
CA PHE A 203 1.27 -2.62 11.22
C PHE A 203 1.55 -3.70 10.20
N ASP A 204 2.70 -3.63 9.56
CA ASP A 204 3.20 -4.63 8.62
C ASP A 204 4.61 -5.03 9.01
N ILE A 205 4.92 -6.32 8.94
CA ILE A 205 6.27 -6.83 8.99
C ILE A 205 6.44 -7.94 7.96
N SER A 206 7.54 -7.93 7.23
CA SER A 206 7.80 -8.94 6.21
C SER A 206 9.27 -9.27 6.08
N PHE A 207 9.53 -10.57 5.90
CA PHE A 207 10.83 -11.11 5.57
C PHE A 207 10.82 -11.54 4.10
N THR A 208 11.80 -11.05 3.34
CA THR A 208 11.96 -11.36 1.91
C THR A 208 13.28 -12.07 1.69
N THR A 209 13.27 -13.16 0.92
CA THR A 209 14.47 -13.87 0.49
C THR A 209 14.46 -14.14 -1.00
N LEU A 210 15.56 -13.82 -1.67
CA LEU A 210 15.75 -14.06 -3.10
C LEU A 210 15.80 -15.58 -3.35
N ILE A 211 15.11 -16.04 -4.39
CA ILE A 211 15.16 -17.43 -4.86
C ILE A 211 16.06 -17.52 -6.09
N VAL A 212 15.71 -16.83 -7.17
CA VAL A 212 16.47 -16.83 -8.42
C VAL A 212 16.05 -15.66 -9.32
N GLY A 213 17.02 -15.04 -9.99
CA GLY A 213 16.75 -13.91 -10.90
C GLY A 213 16.10 -12.76 -10.15
N GLY A 214 14.99 -12.25 -10.60
CA GLY A 214 14.19 -11.22 -9.90
C GLY A 214 13.11 -11.78 -8.94
N VAL A 215 13.05 -13.13 -8.78
CA VAL A 215 11.99 -13.80 -8.01
C VAL A 215 12.44 -14.05 -6.58
N SER A 216 11.63 -13.60 -5.65
CA SER A 216 11.82 -13.74 -4.20
C SER A 216 10.59 -14.40 -3.55
N MET A 217 10.78 -14.98 -2.38
CA MET A 217 9.73 -15.40 -1.47
C MET A 217 9.59 -14.34 -0.37
N LYS A 218 8.36 -13.95 -0.08
CA LYS A 218 8.04 -12.98 0.97
C LYS A 218 7.04 -13.58 1.95
N ALA A 219 7.45 -13.70 3.22
CA ALA A 219 6.57 -14.03 4.34
C ALA A 219 6.19 -12.73 5.05
N GLY A 220 4.91 -12.50 5.27
CA GLY A 220 4.38 -11.27 5.84
C GLY A 220 3.34 -11.49 6.91
N TYR A 221 3.28 -10.56 7.85
CA TYR A 221 2.22 -10.39 8.83
C TYR A 221 1.72 -8.94 8.76
N GLU A 222 0.43 -8.79 8.58
CA GLU A 222 -0.26 -7.50 8.55
C GLU A 222 -1.29 -7.49 9.66
N ALA A 223 -1.36 -6.40 10.42
CA ALA A 223 -2.39 -6.16 11.41
C ALA A 223 -2.99 -4.77 11.19
N ARG A 224 -4.31 -4.70 11.22
CA ARG A 224 -5.08 -3.47 11.11
C ARG A 224 -6.05 -3.38 12.26
N HIS A 225 -5.97 -2.29 12.99
CA HIS A 225 -6.89 -1.99 14.08
C HIS A 225 -7.69 -0.72 13.75
N VAL A 226 -9.02 -0.82 13.90
CA VAL A 226 -9.97 0.28 13.76
C VAL A 226 -10.64 0.48 15.11
N SER A 227 -10.55 1.68 15.69
CA SER A 227 -11.04 1.94 17.05
C SER A 227 -12.56 1.80 17.19
N GLU A 228 -13.28 2.20 16.14
CA GLU A 228 -14.73 2.10 16.04
C GLU A 228 -15.12 1.34 14.78
N VAL A 229 -15.99 0.34 14.95
CA VAL A 229 -16.53 -0.51 13.88
C VAL A 229 -18.02 -0.76 14.11
N PRO A 230 -18.82 -0.99 13.08
CA PRO A 230 -20.23 -1.37 13.22
C PRO A 230 -20.43 -2.60 14.11
N GLU A 231 -21.62 -2.72 14.71
CA GLU A 231 -21.96 -3.86 15.56
C GLU A 231 -21.80 -5.19 14.80
N GLY A 232 -21.16 -6.15 15.46
CA GLY A 232 -20.89 -7.47 14.88
C GLY A 232 -19.60 -7.54 14.02
N LYS A 233 -18.82 -6.46 13.94
CA LYS A 233 -17.50 -6.46 13.28
C LYS A 233 -16.37 -6.48 14.31
N GLU A 234 -15.24 -7.10 13.93
CA GLU A 234 -14.04 -7.12 14.74
C GLU A 234 -13.23 -5.84 14.52
N LYS A 235 -12.61 -5.34 15.59
CA LYS A 235 -11.74 -4.14 15.55
C LYS A 235 -10.33 -4.43 15.03
N LEU A 236 -9.91 -5.69 15.03
CA LEU A 236 -8.58 -6.12 14.64
C LEU A 236 -8.65 -7.15 13.53
N ASP A 237 -8.14 -6.80 12.36
CA ASP A 237 -7.90 -7.72 11.26
C ASP A 237 -6.43 -8.11 11.19
N THR A 238 -6.15 -9.38 10.93
CA THR A 238 -4.78 -9.88 10.74
C THR A 238 -4.68 -10.76 9.52
N ILE A 239 -3.59 -10.60 8.76
CA ILE A 239 -3.28 -11.42 7.59
C ILE A 239 -1.88 -11.97 7.73
N VAL A 240 -1.74 -13.28 7.71
CA VAL A 240 -0.45 -13.97 7.53
C VAL A 240 -0.36 -14.40 6.07
N SER A 241 0.70 -14.06 5.40
CA SER A 241 0.85 -14.34 3.98
C SER A 241 2.20 -14.94 3.63
N LEU A 242 2.20 -15.82 2.62
CA LEU A 242 3.39 -16.32 1.95
C LEU A 242 3.22 -16.08 0.45
N ASN A 243 4.09 -15.30 -0.14
CA ASN A 243 3.92 -14.79 -1.48
C ASN A 243 5.16 -15.00 -2.34
N LEU A 244 4.97 -15.14 -3.65
CA LEU A 244 5.99 -14.91 -4.64
C LEU A 244 6.03 -13.42 -4.98
N LEU A 245 7.23 -12.86 -5.04
CA LEU A 245 7.52 -11.47 -5.34
C LEU A 245 8.47 -11.41 -6.54
N TYR A 246 8.13 -10.63 -7.55
CA TYR A 246 9.01 -10.32 -8.67
C TYR A 246 9.37 -8.84 -8.65
N ASN A 247 10.68 -8.54 -8.65
CA ASN A 247 11.22 -7.18 -8.72
C ASN A 247 11.75 -6.90 -10.13
N PHE A 248 11.47 -5.70 -10.67
CA PHE A 248 11.91 -5.23 -11.99
C PHE A 248 12.29 -3.75 -11.96
#